data_75252d7a8196c078e70441e829bb5ce4
#
_entry.id   75252d7a8196c078e70441e829bb5ce4
#
_cell.length_a   1.000
_cell.length_b   1.000
_cell.length_c   1.000
_cell.angle_alpha   90.00
_cell.angle_beta   90.00
_cell.angle_gamma   90.00
#
_symmetry.space_group_name_H-M   'P 1'
#
loop_
_entity.id
_entity.type
_entity.pdbx_description
1 polymer ?
#
loop_
_entity_poly.entity_id
_entity_poly.type
_entity_poly.pdbx_seq_one_letter_code
_entity_poly.pdbx_strand_id
1 'polypeptide(L)'
;MADFHTHISVSTAAGVLYGIGGFQAGLSWESSAIGGAFCSVSGMLPDLDSNSGIPLREAVAFSSAFVPMLMVDRLQHMGCSHEMMLIVTIGVYFFLRFGIAEVFRRYSVHRGMWHSIPAGITACLFAFLACSCEDMNLRLFKTIAIFIGFMSHILLDEIWSVEFRRGRYIFKSSFGTALKFWSQNRTANIFSYSLLALLCFLAYQDEGLMKRFGYRAEDVPHTAVEWVEMLRSRW
;
A
#
# COMPACT_ATOMS: atom_id res chain seq x y z
N MET A 1 1.63 -11.37 -18.93
CA MET A 1 0.95 -11.08 -17.67
C MET A 1 0.32 -12.36 -17.19
N ALA A 2 0.36 -12.59 -15.92
CA ALA A 2 -0.49 -13.56 -15.28
C ALA A 2 -1.96 -13.11 -15.38
N ASP A 3 -2.89 -14.03 -15.24
CA ASP A 3 -4.30 -13.69 -15.17
C ASP A 3 -4.71 -13.28 -13.74
N PHE A 4 -5.87 -12.67 -13.59
CA PHE A 4 -6.39 -12.22 -12.30
C PHE A 4 -6.44 -13.33 -11.24
N HIS A 5 -6.86 -14.55 -11.65
CA HIS A 5 -6.93 -15.69 -10.74
C HIS A 5 -5.55 -16.12 -10.23
N THR A 6 -4.53 -16.05 -11.08
CA THR A 6 -3.15 -16.35 -10.69
C THR A 6 -2.63 -15.33 -9.68
N HIS A 7 -2.85 -14.03 -9.91
CA HIS A 7 -2.44 -12.97 -8.99
C HIS A 7 -3.06 -13.14 -7.61
N ILE A 8 -4.40 -13.33 -7.54
CA ILE A 8 -5.08 -13.49 -6.25
C ILE A 8 -4.70 -14.80 -5.56
N SER A 9 -4.48 -15.88 -6.30
CA SER A 9 -4.06 -17.16 -5.71
C SER A 9 -2.67 -17.06 -5.08
N VAL A 10 -1.71 -16.42 -5.76
CA VAL A 10 -0.34 -16.27 -5.25
C VAL A 10 -0.30 -15.28 -4.09
N SER A 11 -0.99 -14.14 -4.17
CA SER A 11 -1.05 -13.20 -3.05
C SER A 11 -1.79 -13.80 -1.84
N THR A 12 -2.78 -14.66 -2.06
CA THR A 12 -3.46 -15.38 -0.98
C THR A 12 -2.54 -16.42 -0.34
N ALA A 13 -1.80 -17.19 -1.13
CA ALA A 13 -0.82 -18.13 -0.60
C ALA A 13 0.27 -17.39 0.21
N ALA A 14 0.79 -16.28 -0.31
CA ALA A 14 1.73 -15.42 0.40
C ALA A 14 1.12 -14.87 1.71
N GLY A 15 -0.16 -14.46 1.68
CA GLY A 15 -0.90 -13.99 2.85
C GLY A 15 -1.07 -15.06 3.93
N VAL A 16 -1.40 -16.28 3.53
CA VAL A 16 -1.48 -17.42 4.47
C VAL A 16 -0.13 -17.69 5.13
N LEU A 17 0.95 -17.74 4.35
CA LEU A 17 2.30 -17.95 4.86
C LEU A 17 2.73 -16.79 5.79
N TYR A 18 2.40 -15.55 5.41
CA TYR A 18 2.68 -14.37 6.23
C TYR A 18 1.93 -14.41 7.57
N GLY A 19 0.65 -14.76 7.55
CA GLY A 19 -0.16 -14.92 8.75
C GLY A 19 0.38 -16.03 9.68
N ILE A 20 0.74 -17.19 9.12
CA ILE A 20 1.38 -18.27 9.88
C ILE A 20 2.69 -17.79 10.51
N GLY A 21 3.54 -17.07 9.75
CA GLY A 21 4.78 -16.49 10.26
C GLY A 21 4.54 -15.50 11.41
N GLY A 22 3.53 -14.65 11.30
CA GLY A 22 3.12 -13.72 12.36
C GLY A 22 2.70 -14.45 13.64
N PHE A 23 1.89 -15.49 13.51
CA PHE A 23 1.47 -16.32 14.64
C PHE A 23 2.66 -17.03 15.30
N GLN A 24 3.57 -17.59 14.52
CA GLN A 24 4.80 -18.22 15.03
C GLN A 24 5.74 -17.21 15.70
N ALA A 25 5.71 -15.95 15.27
CA ALA A 25 6.45 -14.85 15.89
C ALA A 25 5.80 -14.32 17.18
N GLY A 26 4.68 -14.92 17.64
CA GLY A 26 4.02 -14.59 18.90
C GLY A 26 2.90 -13.56 18.80
N LEU A 27 2.47 -13.17 17.59
CA LEU A 27 1.28 -12.34 17.43
C LEU A 27 0.01 -13.15 17.71
N SER A 28 -1.07 -12.48 18.12
CA SER A 28 -2.37 -13.12 18.27
C SER A 28 -2.87 -13.71 16.95
N TRP A 29 -3.73 -14.70 17.02
CA TRP A 29 -4.28 -15.34 15.81
C TRP A 29 -5.10 -14.35 14.97
N GLU A 30 -5.83 -13.43 15.64
CA GLU A 30 -6.63 -12.39 14.98
C GLU A 30 -5.74 -11.42 14.20
N SER A 31 -4.67 -10.94 14.84
CA SER A 31 -3.71 -10.03 14.20
C SER A 31 -3.00 -10.70 13.03
N SER A 32 -2.64 -11.96 13.19
CA SER A 32 -2.00 -12.77 12.15
C SER A 32 -2.94 -13.01 10.95
N ALA A 33 -4.21 -13.32 11.22
CA ALA A 33 -5.23 -13.49 10.19
C ALA A 33 -5.49 -12.18 9.43
N ILE A 34 -5.58 -11.04 10.14
CA ILE A 34 -5.76 -9.72 9.53
C ILE A 34 -4.55 -9.37 8.64
N GLY A 35 -3.33 -9.58 9.13
CA GLY A 35 -2.12 -9.37 8.32
C GLY A 35 -2.09 -10.25 7.06
N GLY A 36 -2.44 -11.52 7.19
CA GLY A 36 -2.59 -12.43 6.06
C GLY A 36 -3.64 -11.97 5.04
N ALA A 37 -4.80 -11.50 5.52
CA ALA A 37 -5.85 -10.95 4.67
C ALA A 37 -5.39 -9.67 3.94
N PHE A 38 -4.69 -8.77 4.62
CA PHE A 38 -4.12 -7.58 3.99
C PHE A 38 -3.11 -7.92 2.89
N CYS A 39 -2.24 -8.89 3.11
CA CYS A 39 -1.33 -9.38 2.09
C CYS A 39 -2.08 -9.96 0.88
N SER A 40 -3.10 -10.78 1.12
CA SER A 40 -3.90 -11.38 0.06
C SER A 40 -4.59 -10.33 -0.82
N VAL A 41 -5.26 -9.36 -0.17
CA VAL A 41 -6.05 -8.32 -0.86
C VAL A 41 -5.16 -7.32 -1.59
N SER A 42 -4.02 -6.94 -1.00
CA SER A 42 -3.13 -5.95 -1.61
C SER A 42 -2.49 -6.41 -2.92
N GLY A 43 -2.47 -7.73 -3.17
CA GLY A 43 -2.10 -8.27 -4.48
C GLY A 43 -3.03 -7.87 -5.63
N MET A 44 -4.20 -7.31 -5.35
CA MET A 44 -5.10 -6.77 -6.38
C MET A 44 -4.93 -5.26 -6.61
N LEU A 45 -4.21 -4.56 -5.73
CA LEU A 45 -4.06 -3.10 -5.82
C LEU A 45 -3.38 -2.62 -7.12
N PRO A 46 -2.35 -3.29 -7.67
CA PRO A 46 -1.78 -2.87 -8.94
C PRO A 46 -2.79 -2.84 -10.09
N ASP A 47 -3.77 -3.74 -10.10
CA ASP A 47 -4.81 -3.83 -11.13
C ASP A 47 -5.92 -2.77 -11.02
N LEU A 48 -5.83 -1.85 -10.06
CA LEU A 48 -6.76 -0.70 -9.97
C LEU A 48 -6.74 0.18 -11.24
N ASP A 49 -5.66 0.16 -12.00
CA ASP A 49 -5.54 0.87 -13.27
C ASP A 49 -5.87 -0.01 -14.49
N SER A 50 -6.38 -1.24 -14.28
CA SER A 50 -6.71 -2.12 -15.38
C SER A 50 -8.00 -1.69 -16.09
N ASN A 51 -7.99 -1.75 -17.42
CA ASN A 51 -9.18 -1.46 -18.23
C ASN A 51 -10.24 -2.57 -18.14
N SER A 52 -9.93 -3.73 -17.58
CA SER A 52 -10.89 -4.80 -17.34
C SER A 52 -11.70 -4.48 -16.09
N GLY A 53 -13.00 -4.29 -16.22
CA GLY A 53 -13.89 -3.86 -15.14
C GLY A 53 -13.95 -4.79 -13.92
N ILE A 54 -13.46 -6.04 -13.99
CA ILE A 54 -13.48 -7.00 -12.89
C ILE A 54 -12.39 -6.71 -11.85
N PRO A 55 -11.07 -6.61 -12.18
CA PRO A 55 -10.04 -6.34 -11.19
C PRO A 55 -10.26 -5.00 -10.48
N LEU A 56 -10.58 -3.94 -11.22
CA LEU A 56 -10.87 -2.63 -10.63
C LEU A 56 -12.04 -2.71 -9.64
N ARG A 57 -13.14 -3.36 -10.04
CA ARG A 57 -14.34 -3.47 -9.20
C ARG A 57 -14.05 -4.22 -7.90
N GLU A 58 -13.35 -5.35 -7.97
CA GLU A 58 -13.02 -6.16 -6.81
C GLU A 58 -12.01 -5.45 -5.89
N ALA A 59 -10.93 -4.89 -6.46
CA ALA A 59 -9.94 -4.16 -5.68
C ALA A 59 -10.53 -2.92 -4.98
N VAL A 60 -11.41 -2.16 -5.65
CA VAL A 60 -12.15 -1.05 -5.03
C VAL A 60 -13.10 -1.56 -3.95
N ALA A 61 -13.80 -2.67 -4.18
CA ALA A 61 -14.72 -3.24 -3.19
C ALA A 61 -13.96 -3.62 -1.91
N PHE A 62 -12.85 -4.33 -2.03
CA PHE A 62 -12.00 -4.71 -0.90
C PHE A 62 -11.38 -3.49 -0.22
N SER A 63 -10.77 -2.57 -0.97
CA SER A 63 -10.18 -1.35 -0.40
C SER A 63 -11.21 -0.53 0.35
N SER A 64 -12.44 -0.42 -0.17
CA SER A 64 -13.53 0.31 0.50
C SER A 64 -13.94 -0.32 1.83
N ALA A 65 -13.80 -1.62 1.99
CA ALA A 65 -14.06 -2.30 3.25
C ALA A 65 -12.88 -2.22 4.23
N PHE A 66 -11.65 -2.44 3.74
CA PHE A 66 -10.47 -2.54 4.59
C PHE A 66 -9.93 -1.20 5.08
N VAL A 67 -9.96 -0.15 4.27
CA VAL A 67 -9.44 1.17 4.68
C VAL A 67 -10.20 1.73 5.89
N PRO A 68 -11.53 1.73 5.94
CA PRO A 68 -12.27 2.11 7.14
C PRO A 68 -11.89 1.29 8.38
N MET A 69 -11.69 -0.02 8.23
CA MET A 69 -11.28 -0.88 9.34
C MET A 69 -9.89 -0.50 9.90
N LEU A 70 -8.95 -0.15 9.04
CA LEU A 70 -7.63 0.34 9.46
C LEU A 70 -7.72 1.66 10.24
N MET A 71 -8.72 2.49 9.95
CA MET A 71 -8.88 3.80 10.56
C MET A 71 -9.52 3.75 11.96
N VAL A 72 -10.13 2.64 12.38
CA VAL A 72 -10.88 2.54 13.66
C VAL A 72 -9.99 2.95 14.83
N ASP A 73 -8.82 2.35 14.97
CA ASP A 73 -7.88 2.66 16.05
C ASP A 73 -7.53 4.16 16.06
N ARG A 74 -7.29 4.74 14.89
CA ARG A 74 -6.97 6.17 14.77
C ARG A 74 -8.10 7.07 15.21
N LEU A 75 -9.33 6.76 14.82
CA LEU A 75 -10.52 7.51 15.21
C LEU A 75 -10.77 7.43 16.73
N GLN A 76 -10.49 6.27 17.34
CA GLN A 76 -10.54 6.10 18.79
C GLN A 76 -9.50 6.99 19.49
N HIS A 77 -8.25 7.00 19.02
CA HIS A 77 -7.20 7.87 19.57
C HIS A 77 -7.50 9.36 19.42
N MET A 78 -8.25 9.74 18.39
CA MET A 78 -8.74 11.12 18.20
C MET A 78 -9.93 11.46 19.12
N GLY A 79 -10.39 10.53 19.97
CA GLY A 79 -11.51 10.74 20.87
C GLY A 79 -12.89 10.78 20.20
N CYS A 80 -13.01 10.22 18.99
CA CYS A 80 -14.30 10.17 18.29
C CYS A 80 -15.28 9.26 19.04
N SER A 81 -16.56 9.68 19.16
CA SER A 81 -17.62 8.82 19.66
C SER A 81 -17.88 7.66 18.68
N HIS A 82 -18.54 6.60 19.16
CA HIS A 82 -18.88 5.45 18.32
C HIS A 82 -19.74 5.88 17.11
N GLU A 83 -20.68 6.81 17.31
CA GLU A 83 -21.53 7.33 16.23
C GLU A 83 -20.69 8.10 15.20
N MET A 84 -19.75 8.93 15.66
CA MET A 84 -18.84 9.65 14.76
C MET A 84 -17.95 8.68 13.99
N MET A 85 -17.43 7.65 14.62
CA MET A 85 -16.64 6.62 13.93
C MET A 85 -17.46 5.92 12.85
N LEU A 86 -18.72 5.58 13.12
CA LEU A 86 -19.62 5.00 12.12
C LEU A 86 -19.85 5.95 10.93
N ILE A 87 -20.13 7.22 11.21
CA ILE A 87 -20.36 8.22 10.14
C ILE A 87 -19.11 8.36 9.26
N VAL A 88 -17.93 8.49 9.88
CA VAL A 88 -16.66 8.65 9.15
C VAL A 88 -16.33 7.39 8.35
N THR A 89 -16.45 6.20 8.93
CA THR A 89 -16.13 4.94 8.22
C THR A 89 -17.09 4.66 7.07
N ILE A 90 -18.38 4.94 7.24
CA ILE A 90 -19.37 4.88 6.16
C ILE A 90 -19.04 5.90 5.07
N GLY A 91 -18.73 7.14 5.44
CA GLY A 91 -18.33 8.20 4.49
C GLY A 91 -17.10 7.81 3.68
N VAL A 92 -16.05 7.28 4.35
CA VAL A 92 -14.83 6.78 3.69
C VAL A 92 -15.15 5.61 2.76
N TYR A 93 -15.99 4.66 3.20
CA TYR A 93 -16.44 3.56 2.35
C TYR A 93 -17.08 4.07 1.05
N PHE A 94 -18.05 4.98 1.13
CA PHE A 94 -18.72 5.52 -0.05
C PHE A 94 -17.78 6.35 -0.93
N PHE A 95 -16.90 7.15 -0.32
CA PHE A 95 -15.90 7.93 -1.05
C PHE A 95 -14.95 7.03 -1.85
N LEU A 96 -14.43 5.96 -1.25
CA LEU A 96 -13.57 5.01 -1.93
C LEU A 96 -14.34 4.24 -3.00
N ARG A 97 -15.53 3.75 -2.66
CA ARG A 97 -16.34 2.89 -3.54
C ARG A 97 -16.81 3.58 -4.81
N PHE A 98 -17.14 4.86 -4.72
CA PHE A 98 -17.73 5.62 -5.83
C PHE A 98 -16.84 6.76 -6.31
N GLY A 99 -16.18 7.49 -5.41
CA GLY A 99 -15.32 8.63 -5.76
C GLY A 99 -14.00 8.19 -6.37
N ILE A 100 -13.23 7.40 -5.63
CA ILE A 100 -11.91 6.93 -6.07
C ILE A 100 -12.04 6.01 -7.30
N ALA A 101 -13.04 5.13 -7.33
CA ALA A 101 -13.30 4.27 -8.49
C ALA A 101 -13.52 5.09 -9.77
N GLU A 102 -14.27 6.20 -9.70
CA GLU A 102 -14.51 7.06 -10.86
C GLU A 102 -13.25 7.80 -11.30
N VAL A 103 -12.43 8.26 -10.33
CA VAL A 103 -11.13 8.89 -10.63
C VAL A 103 -10.21 7.91 -11.35
N PHE A 104 -10.06 6.68 -10.85
CA PHE A 104 -9.25 5.66 -11.53
C PHE A 104 -9.79 5.35 -12.92
N ARG A 105 -11.11 5.21 -13.08
CA ARG A 105 -11.73 4.94 -14.37
C ARG A 105 -11.46 6.05 -15.42
N ARG A 106 -11.39 7.32 -14.99
CA ARG A 106 -11.19 8.46 -15.89
C ARG A 106 -9.74 8.77 -16.20
N TYR A 107 -8.85 8.60 -15.22
CA TYR A 107 -7.50 9.16 -15.27
C TYR A 107 -6.40 8.11 -15.23
N SER A 108 -6.70 6.83 -14.97
CA SER A 108 -5.66 5.82 -14.98
C SER A 108 -5.31 5.40 -16.41
N VAL A 109 -4.01 5.33 -16.67
CA VAL A 109 -3.47 4.74 -17.88
C VAL A 109 -2.98 3.34 -17.51
N HIS A 110 -3.52 2.34 -18.16
CA HIS A 110 -3.14 0.94 -17.92
C HIS A 110 -1.61 0.77 -17.96
N ARG A 111 -1.03 0.15 -16.92
CA ARG A 111 0.41 0.06 -16.69
C ARG A 111 1.13 1.40 -16.51
N GLY A 112 0.42 2.41 -16.00
CA GLY A 112 1.01 3.66 -15.56
C GLY A 112 1.95 3.50 -14.36
N MET A 113 2.22 4.60 -13.67
CA MET A 113 3.05 4.60 -12.44
C MET A 113 2.45 3.77 -11.30
N TRP A 114 1.17 3.38 -11.39
CA TRP A 114 0.53 2.54 -10.39
C TRP A 114 1.10 1.11 -10.37
N HIS A 115 1.54 0.57 -11.53
CA HIS A 115 2.32 -0.67 -11.61
C HIS A 115 3.81 -0.36 -11.46
N SER A 116 4.25 -0.04 -10.25
CA SER A 116 5.65 0.30 -9.99
C SER A 116 6.03 0.10 -8.51
N ILE A 117 7.32 0.01 -8.25
CA ILE A 117 7.84 -0.08 -6.87
C ILE A 117 7.45 1.16 -6.04
N PRO A 118 7.57 2.41 -6.54
CA PRO A 118 7.09 3.58 -5.80
C PRO A 118 5.61 3.52 -5.41
N ALA A 119 4.75 2.95 -6.26
CA ALA A 119 3.33 2.77 -5.92
C ALA A 119 3.13 1.77 -4.78
N GLY A 120 3.88 0.67 -4.76
CA GLY A 120 3.87 -0.29 -3.65
C GLY A 120 4.30 0.35 -2.33
N ILE A 121 5.34 1.18 -2.35
CA ILE A 121 5.78 1.94 -1.17
C ILE A 121 4.71 2.96 -0.76
N THR A 122 4.07 3.63 -1.72
CA THR A 122 2.97 4.58 -1.46
C THR A 122 1.79 3.89 -0.78
N ALA A 123 1.37 2.72 -1.28
CA ALA A 123 0.30 1.92 -0.66
C ALA A 123 0.67 1.47 0.76
N CYS A 124 1.91 1.06 0.97
CA CYS A 124 2.46 0.69 2.27
C CYS A 124 2.42 1.88 3.25
N LEU A 125 2.94 3.04 2.88
CA LEU A 125 2.94 4.25 3.71
C LEU A 125 1.53 4.75 4.01
N PHE A 126 0.63 4.70 3.02
CA PHE A 126 -0.77 5.04 3.23
C PHE A 126 -1.41 4.16 4.29
N ALA A 127 -1.20 2.84 4.21
CA ALA A 127 -1.71 1.91 5.20
C ALA A 127 -1.08 2.12 6.59
N PHE A 128 0.23 2.44 6.65
CA PHE A 128 0.91 2.80 7.89
C PHE A 128 0.27 4.02 8.56
N LEU A 129 -0.01 5.05 7.79
CA LEU A 129 -0.64 6.27 8.30
C LEU A 129 -2.12 6.08 8.66
N ALA A 130 -2.83 5.22 7.94
CA ALA A 130 -4.21 4.88 8.26
C ALA A 130 -4.31 4.02 9.54
N CYS A 131 -3.40 3.07 9.73
CA CYS A 131 -3.33 2.21 10.91
C CYS A 131 -2.65 2.95 12.06
N SER A 132 -3.34 3.10 13.18
CA SER A 132 -2.82 3.77 14.39
C SER A 132 -2.78 2.82 15.59
N CYS A 133 -2.30 1.57 15.37
CA CYS A 133 -2.11 0.64 16.48
C CYS A 133 -1.06 1.17 17.45
N GLU A 134 -1.30 1.05 18.75
CA GLU A 134 -0.31 1.43 19.80
C GLU A 134 0.95 0.58 19.71
N ASP A 135 0.79 -0.72 19.45
CA ASP A 135 1.93 -1.60 19.20
C ASP A 135 2.50 -1.36 17.79
N MET A 136 3.69 -0.74 17.78
CA MET A 136 4.41 -0.45 16.54
C MET A 136 4.79 -1.71 15.76
N ASN A 137 5.07 -2.84 16.43
CA ASN A 137 5.37 -4.09 15.74
C ASN A 137 4.15 -4.60 14.98
N LEU A 138 2.97 -4.54 15.62
CA LEU A 138 1.71 -4.91 15.00
C LEU A 138 1.35 -3.98 13.83
N ARG A 139 1.57 -2.67 14.00
CA ARG A 139 1.36 -1.67 12.96
C ARG A 139 2.26 -1.94 11.75
N LEU A 140 3.55 -2.17 11.97
CA LEU A 140 4.50 -2.53 10.92
C LEU A 140 4.16 -3.88 10.28
N PHE A 141 3.76 -4.87 11.06
CA PHE A 141 3.34 -6.17 10.54
C PHE A 141 2.19 -6.02 9.54
N LYS A 142 1.11 -5.32 9.92
CA LYS A 142 -0.03 -5.06 9.03
C LYS A 142 0.38 -4.29 7.76
N THR A 143 1.27 -3.33 7.91
CA THR A 143 1.74 -2.47 6.82
C THR A 143 2.64 -3.21 5.83
N ILE A 144 3.59 -4.00 6.33
CA ILE A 144 4.49 -4.83 5.51
C ILE A 144 3.69 -5.88 4.74
N ALA A 145 2.61 -6.43 5.32
CA ALA A 145 1.71 -7.34 4.64
C ALA A 145 1.19 -6.76 3.30
N ILE A 146 0.78 -5.49 3.32
CA ILE A 146 0.29 -4.79 2.13
C ILE A 146 1.40 -4.64 1.08
N PHE A 147 2.62 -4.31 1.50
CA PHE A 147 3.75 -4.22 0.60
C PHE A 147 4.08 -5.57 -0.05
N ILE A 148 4.11 -6.66 0.74
CA ILE A 148 4.40 -8.02 0.23
C ILE A 148 3.35 -8.45 -0.80
N GLY A 149 2.06 -8.26 -0.51
CA GLY A 149 0.99 -8.60 -1.44
C GLY A 149 1.06 -7.78 -2.73
N PHE A 150 1.30 -6.47 -2.64
CA PHE A 150 1.50 -5.61 -3.81
C PHE A 150 2.70 -6.08 -4.64
N MET A 151 3.84 -6.35 -3.98
CA MET A 151 5.06 -6.81 -4.64
C MET A 151 4.88 -8.19 -5.28
N SER A 152 4.11 -9.10 -4.68
CA SER A 152 3.83 -10.42 -5.27
C SER A 152 3.18 -10.30 -6.64
N HIS A 153 2.28 -9.33 -6.83
CA HIS A 153 1.63 -9.04 -8.11
C HIS A 153 2.63 -8.59 -9.17
N ILE A 154 3.37 -7.52 -8.90
CA ILE A 154 4.30 -6.96 -9.90
C ILE A 154 5.47 -7.90 -10.19
N LEU A 155 5.90 -8.72 -9.22
CA LEU A 155 6.89 -9.77 -9.44
C LEU A 155 6.34 -10.87 -10.36
N LEU A 156 5.09 -11.30 -10.15
CA LEU A 156 4.44 -12.26 -11.03
C LEU A 156 4.35 -11.75 -12.47
N ASP A 157 3.95 -10.52 -12.65
CA ASP A 157 3.87 -9.91 -13.97
C ASP A 157 5.22 -9.88 -14.68
N GLU A 158 6.29 -9.63 -13.92
CA GLU A 158 7.65 -9.65 -14.46
C GLU A 158 8.07 -11.09 -14.83
N ILE A 159 7.81 -12.08 -13.96
CA ILE A 159 8.10 -13.50 -14.22
C ILE A 159 7.34 -13.98 -15.46
N TRP A 160 6.04 -13.69 -15.57
CA TRP A 160 5.20 -14.08 -16.73
C TRP A 160 5.57 -13.33 -18.03
N SER A 161 6.39 -12.28 -17.92
CA SER A 161 6.95 -11.60 -19.10
C SER A 161 8.08 -12.37 -19.77
N VAL A 162 8.64 -13.37 -19.09
CA VAL A 162 9.67 -14.27 -19.60
C VAL A 162 9.03 -15.60 -19.98
N GLU A 163 9.19 -16.02 -21.22
CA GLU A 163 8.67 -17.29 -21.73
C GLU A 163 9.85 -18.19 -22.13
N PHE A 164 9.82 -19.45 -21.67
CA PHE A 164 10.78 -20.45 -22.13
C PHE A 164 10.17 -21.25 -23.28
N ARG A 165 10.69 -21.06 -24.50
CA ARG A 165 10.17 -21.70 -25.70
C ARG A 165 11.31 -22.28 -26.55
N ARG A 166 11.21 -23.56 -26.90
CA ARG A 166 12.19 -24.27 -27.76
C ARG A 166 13.64 -24.17 -27.24
N GLY A 167 13.85 -24.28 -25.92
CA GLY A 167 15.18 -24.23 -25.33
C GLY A 167 15.79 -22.82 -25.19
N ARG A 168 15.02 -21.75 -25.41
CA ARG A 168 15.48 -20.35 -25.31
C ARG A 168 14.52 -19.54 -24.47
N TYR A 169 15.06 -18.56 -23.71
CA TYR A 169 14.27 -17.54 -23.03
C TYR A 169 13.87 -16.46 -24.03
N ILE A 170 12.58 -16.18 -24.10
CA ILE A 170 11.99 -15.12 -24.95
C ILE A 170 11.41 -14.08 -23.99
N PHE A 171 11.88 -12.85 -24.10
CA PHE A 171 11.37 -11.70 -23.35
C PHE A 171 10.21 -11.08 -24.12
N LYS A 172 9.03 -10.99 -23.52
CA LYS A 172 7.88 -10.28 -24.08
C LYS A 172 8.14 -8.77 -24.05
N SER A 173 7.43 -8.01 -24.85
CA SER A 173 7.49 -6.54 -24.84
C SER A 173 7.12 -5.91 -23.49
N SER A 174 6.51 -6.70 -22.61
CA SER A 174 6.14 -6.32 -21.24
C SER A 174 7.25 -6.51 -20.21
N PHE A 175 8.39 -7.12 -20.56
CA PHE A 175 9.51 -7.27 -19.66
C PHE A 175 10.07 -5.91 -19.23
N GLY A 176 10.38 -5.73 -17.95
CA GLY A 176 10.85 -4.47 -17.36
C GLY A 176 9.76 -3.40 -17.17
N THR A 177 8.48 -3.74 -17.40
CA THR A 177 7.39 -2.75 -17.28
C THR A 177 6.66 -2.81 -15.94
N ALA A 178 6.83 -3.87 -15.16
CA ALA A 178 6.21 -4.01 -13.85
C ALA A 178 7.17 -3.60 -12.71
N LEU A 179 8.41 -4.07 -12.72
CA LEU A 179 9.45 -3.66 -11.76
C LEU A 179 10.15 -2.38 -12.20
N LYS A 180 9.42 -1.28 -12.27
CA LYS A 180 9.94 0.01 -12.73
C LYS A 180 9.90 1.07 -11.64
N PHE A 181 10.75 2.08 -11.80
CA PHE A 181 10.74 3.29 -10.98
C PHE A 181 10.14 4.49 -11.73
N TRP A 182 10.16 4.49 -13.08
CA TRP A 182 9.72 5.58 -13.93
C TRP A 182 8.82 5.09 -15.06
N SER A 183 7.90 5.94 -15.48
CA SER A 183 7.10 5.74 -16.68
C SER A 183 7.46 6.79 -17.74
N GLN A 184 7.00 6.59 -18.96
CA GLN A 184 7.16 7.59 -20.04
C GLN A 184 6.28 8.84 -19.82
N ASN A 185 5.23 8.73 -19.00
CA ASN A 185 4.35 9.84 -18.70
C ASN A 185 4.91 10.69 -17.55
N ARG A 186 5.43 11.88 -17.87
CA ARG A 186 6.03 12.81 -16.89
C ARG A 186 5.04 13.24 -15.81
N THR A 187 3.78 13.51 -16.16
CA THR A 187 2.76 13.93 -15.21
C THR A 187 2.46 12.83 -14.19
N ALA A 188 2.36 11.57 -14.65
CA ALA A 188 2.17 10.43 -13.76
C ALA A 188 3.37 10.23 -12.82
N ASN A 189 4.60 10.44 -13.30
CA ASN A 189 5.80 10.38 -12.46
C ASN A 189 5.77 11.47 -11.39
N ILE A 190 5.53 12.73 -11.77
CA ILE A 190 5.47 13.86 -10.83
C ILE A 190 4.41 13.60 -9.76
N PHE A 191 3.20 13.20 -10.16
CA PHE A 191 2.12 12.91 -9.22
C PHE A 191 2.50 11.79 -8.25
N SER A 192 3.00 10.66 -8.77
CA SER A 192 3.41 9.51 -7.94
C SER A 192 4.49 9.86 -6.91
N TYR A 193 5.53 10.57 -7.37
CA TYR A 193 6.63 10.95 -6.47
C TYR A 193 6.26 12.08 -5.51
N SER A 194 5.40 13.01 -5.91
CA SER A 194 4.87 14.03 -5.00
C SER A 194 4.02 13.41 -3.90
N LEU A 195 3.16 12.44 -4.26
CA LEU A 195 2.37 11.70 -3.28
C LEU A 195 3.26 10.87 -2.34
N LEU A 196 4.24 10.17 -2.89
CA LEU A 196 5.22 9.41 -2.10
C LEU A 196 5.98 10.31 -1.12
N ALA A 197 6.47 11.46 -1.60
CA ALA A 197 7.18 12.43 -0.76
C ALA A 197 6.29 12.99 0.37
N LEU A 198 5.02 13.29 0.06
CA LEU A 198 4.04 13.72 1.06
C LEU A 198 3.82 12.65 2.12
N LEU A 199 3.62 11.40 1.72
CA LEU A 199 3.39 10.30 2.68
C LEU A 199 4.64 9.98 3.49
N CYS A 200 5.83 10.07 2.91
CA CYS A 200 7.10 9.97 3.64
C CYS A 200 7.23 11.10 4.69
N PHE A 201 6.88 12.32 4.32
CA PHE A 201 6.87 13.44 5.24
C PHE A 201 5.90 13.24 6.40
N LEU A 202 4.67 12.79 6.11
CA LEU A 202 3.68 12.49 7.15
C LEU A 202 4.11 11.31 8.05
N ALA A 203 4.74 10.29 7.48
CA ALA A 203 5.27 9.16 8.25
C ALA A 203 6.45 9.60 9.14
N TYR A 204 7.27 10.54 8.68
CA TYR A 204 8.34 11.13 9.49
C TYR A 204 7.79 11.92 10.68
N GLN A 205 6.59 12.49 10.59
CA GLN A 205 5.92 13.18 11.70
C GLN A 205 5.29 12.20 12.73
N ASP A 206 5.31 10.90 12.45
CA ASP A 206 4.76 9.91 13.36
C ASP A 206 5.73 9.62 14.51
N GLU A 207 5.38 10.09 15.72
CA GLU A 207 6.21 9.95 16.91
C GLU A 207 6.56 8.49 17.24
N GLY A 208 5.62 7.56 17.03
CA GLY A 208 5.85 6.14 17.29
C GLY A 208 6.92 5.56 16.38
N LEU A 209 6.89 5.93 15.08
CA LEU A 209 7.90 5.52 14.11
C LEU A 209 9.26 6.14 14.45
N MET A 210 9.30 7.41 14.78
CA MET A 210 10.56 8.10 15.10
C MET A 210 11.18 7.54 16.39
N LYS A 211 10.41 7.28 17.43
CA LYS A 211 10.90 6.61 18.64
C LYS A 211 11.50 5.23 18.35
N ARG A 212 10.93 4.48 17.41
CA ARG A 212 11.47 3.17 16.98
C ARG A 212 12.87 3.29 16.37
N PHE A 213 13.17 4.38 15.66
CA PHE A 213 14.48 4.66 15.07
C PHE A 213 15.43 5.42 16.01
N GLY A 214 15.07 5.58 17.28
CA GLY A 214 15.90 6.23 18.28
C GLY A 214 15.85 7.76 18.26
N TYR A 215 14.93 8.34 17.50
CA TYR A 215 14.68 9.79 17.53
C TYR A 215 13.74 10.14 18.67
N ARG A 216 14.02 11.22 19.40
CA ARG A 216 13.10 11.77 20.39
C ARG A 216 12.09 12.69 19.71
N ALA A 217 10.91 12.82 20.33
CA ALA A 217 9.88 13.74 19.80
C ALA A 217 10.41 15.19 19.71
N GLU A 218 11.33 15.57 20.61
CA GLU A 218 12.00 16.86 20.65
C GLU A 218 12.96 17.08 19.46
N ASP A 219 13.42 16.01 18.82
CA ASP A 219 14.35 16.07 17.68
C ASP A 219 13.61 16.17 16.34
N VAL A 220 12.28 16.05 16.35
CA VAL A 220 11.46 16.12 15.14
C VAL A 220 11.00 17.56 14.92
N PRO A 221 11.46 18.25 13.86
CA PRO A 221 11.02 19.61 13.59
C PRO A 221 9.51 19.69 13.34
N HIS A 222 8.82 20.55 14.06
CA HIS A 222 7.39 20.77 13.94
C HIS A 222 7.02 21.95 13.02
N THR A 223 8.03 22.79 12.69
CA THR A 223 7.85 23.96 11.83
C THR A 223 8.75 23.90 10.60
N ALA A 224 8.34 24.57 9.51
CA ALA A 224 9.15 24.65 8.29
C ALA A 224 10.51 25.33 8.56
N VAL A 225 10.59 26.24 9.53
CA VAL A 225 11.84 26.91 9.92
C VAL A 225 12.80 25.93 10.57
N GLU A 226 12.35 25.14 11.52
CA GLU A 226 13.15 24.09 12.18
C GLU A 226 13.66 23.06 11.18
N TRP A 227 12.86 22.70 10.17
CA TRP A 227 13.28 21.82 9.08
C TRP A 227 14.46 22.42 8.30
N VAL A 228 14.38 23.71 7.96
CA VAL A 228 15.45 24.39 7.23
C VAL A 228 16.72 24.48 8.09
N GLU A 229 16.59 24.75 9.38
CA GLU A 229 17.72 24.80 10.31
C GLU A 229 18.37 23.43 10.49
N MET A 230 17.58 22.37 10.67
CA MET A 230 18.10 21.00 10.77
C MET A 230 18.85 20.57 9.51
N LEU A 231 18.32 20.89 8.33
CA LEU A 231 19.01 20.61 7.07
C LEU A 231 20.31 21.40 6.94
N ARG A 232 20.33 22.65 7.42
CA ARG A 232 21.51 23.51 7.39
C ARG A 232 22.63 23.07 8.35
N SER A 233 22.26 22.47 9.48
CA SER A 233 23.22 21.99 10.49
C SER A 233 23.92 20.67 10.12
N ARG A 234 23.42 19.96 9.11
CA ARG A 234 23.97 18.68 8.65
C ARG A 234 24.94 18.80 7.47
N TRP A 235 25.08 20.01 6.91
CA TRP A 235 26.03 20.38 5.85
C TRP A 235 27.06 21.40 6.35
#